data_cea07e6f8e40ba98f8e2655e63a4cb03
#
_entry.id   cea07e6f8e40ba98f8e2655e63a4cb03
#
_cell.length_a   1.000
_cell.length_b   1.000
_cell.length_c   1.000
_cell.angle_alpha   90.00
_cell.angle_beta   90.00
_cell.angle_gamma   90.00
#
_symmetry.space_group_name_H-M   'P 1'
#
loop_
_entity.id
_entity.type
_entity.pdbx_description
1 polymer ?
#
loop_
_entity_poly.entity_id
_entity_poly.type
_entity_poly.pdbx_seq_one_letter_code
_entity_poly.pdbx_strand_id
1 'polypeptide(L)'
;MYYSNGNYEAFARPLKPAGVDEKSAYLVGAGLASLAAACFLVRDGQMKGERIHILEELPLPGGACDGICDPTKGFIIRGGREMENHFECLWDLFRSIPSLETPDVSVLDEYYWLNKADPNYSLMRVTERRGQDAHTDKQFAMSDKACMELMQLFFTKDEDLYDKKISDVLGEEFFKSNFWLYWRSMFAFEDWHSALEMKLYVQRFIHHIGGLPDLSALKFTKYNQYESLILPMVEYLEKHGVNFVYNTRVTNVLFEKRGAKKVAAQLVLEQNGQAKTLPLTENDLVFVTNGSCTENSSLGDDDHAPVLNTKPGQGGCWQLWRNIARQDPAFGRPDKFCTNLPATNWESATVTTLDGRIPPYIQKICQRDPFSGKVVTGGIVTCRDSKWLMSWTVNRQPHFKDQPKDQLVVWVYGLFTDVPGDYVKKPMRECTGFEITQEWLYHLGVPVQDIPDMARNSAHCIPCMMPYITAFFMPRTKGDRPQVVPEGCVNFAFLGQFADTVRDTVFTLSLIHIFSTAGTKNSPGSGRK
;
A
#
# COMPACT_ATOMS: atom_id res chain seq x y z
N MET A 1 17.80 -12.68 2.36
CA MET A 1 19.03 -12.14 3.00
C MET A 1 18.58 -11.15 4.04
N TYR A 2 18.95 -11.34 5.28
CA TYR A 2 18.58 -10.42 6.35
C TYR A 2 19.53 -9.24 6.33
N TYR A 3 18.98 -8.04 6.31
CA TYR A 3 19.76 -6.83 6.36
C TYR A 3 19.96 -6.43 7.82
N SER A 4 21.18 -6.31 8.26
CA SER A 4 21.56 -5.84 9.59
C SER A 4 22.17 -4.45 9.46
N ASN A 5 21.80 -3.52 10.36
CA ASN A 5 22.47 -2.22 10.48
C ASN A 5 23.87 -2.31 11.13
N GLY A 6 24.45 -3.50 11.15
CA GLY A 6 25.73 -3.81 11.77
C GLY A 6 25.65 -4.33 13.21
N ASN A 7 24.44 -4.44 13.78
CA ASN A 7 24.25 -5.00 15.11
C ASN A 7 23.39 -6.28 15.04
N TYR A 8 24.02 -7.38 14.62
CA TYR A 8 23.36 -8.67 14.46
C TYR A 8 22.78 -9.21 15.79
N GLU A 9 23.45 -8.99 16.90
CA GLU A 9 22.96 -9.46 18.19
C GLU A 9 21.66 -8.76 18.62
N ALA A 10 21.59 -7.45 18.42
CA ALA A 10 20.37 -6.68 18.72
C ALA A 10 19.19 -7.12 17.82
N PHE A 11 19.49 -7.54 16.60
CA PHE A 11 18.50 -8.05 15.67
C PHE A 11 18.08 -9.49 15.97
N ALA A 12 19.05 -10.39 16.20
CA ALA A 12 18.80 -11.83 16.38
C ALA A 12 18.32 -12.18 17.79
N ARG A 13 18.75 -11.43 18.79
CA ARG A 13 18.48 -11.64 20.22
C ARG A 13 18.27 -10.32 20.92
N PRO A 14 17.16 -9.62 20.67
CA PRO A 14 16.88 -8.34 21.30
C PRO A 14 16.86 -8.49 22.83
N LEU A 15 17.58 -7.58 23.49
CA LEU A 15 17.55 -7.53 24.94
C LEU A 15 16.29 -6.78 25.39
N LYS A 16 15.66 -7.30 26.46
CA LYS A 16 14.51 -6.63 27.06
C LYS A 16 14.90 -5.22 27.52
N PRO A 17 14.22 -4.16 27.02
CA PRO A 17 14.52 -2.80 27.44
C PRO A 17 14.24 -2.59 28.93
N ALA A 18 15.11 -1.84 29.61
CA ALA A 18 14.89 -1.49 31.01
C ALA A 18 13.58 -0.72 31.18
N GLY A 19 12.80 -1.07 32.21
CA GLY A 19 11.53 -0.42 32.55
C GLY A 19 10.37 -0.70 31.59
N VAL A 20 10.51 -1.65 30.63
CA VAL A 20 9.43 -1.96 29.70
C VAL A 20 8.19 -2.54 30.40
N ASP A 21 8.36 -3.22 31.51
CA ASP A 21 7.24 -3.78 32.30
C ASP A 21 6.37 -2.70 32.96
N GLU A 22 6.89 -1.48 33.08
CA GLU A 22 6.17 -0.32 33.62
C GLU A 22 5.48 0.50 32.52
N LYS A 23 5.77 0.19 31.25
CA LYS A 23 5.24 0.93 30.09
C LYS A 23 3.96 0.29 29.55
N SER A 24 3.10 1.15 29.00
CA SER A 24 1.99 0.74 28.16
C SER A 24 2.19 1.30 26.75
N ALA A 25 1.54 0.72 25.74
CA ALA A 25 1.60 1.20 24.36
C ALA A 25 0.19 1.36 23.80
N TYR A 26 -0.06 2.51 23.19
CA TYR A 26 -1.30 2.83 22.49
C TYR A 26 -0.98 3.06 21.01
N LEU A 27 -1.49 2.16 20.17
CA LEU A 27 -1.30 2.22 18.72
C LEU A 27 -2.60 2.68 18.07
N VAL A 28 -2.56 3.76 17.32
CA VAL A 28 -3.73 4.36 16.67
C VAL A 28 -3.83 3.86 15.24
N GLY A 29 -4.89 3.11 14.99
CA GLY A 29 -5.16 2.35 13.77
C GLY A 29 -4.69 0.90 13.87
N ALA A 30 -5.43 -0.03 13.23
CA ALA A 30 -5.10 -1.44 13.12
C ALA A 30 -4.65 -1.83 11.71
N GLY A 31 -4.01 -0.92 10.98
CA GLY A 31 -3.38 -1.22 9.69
C GLY A 31 -2.04 -1.91 9.84
N LEU A 32 -1.44 -2.30 8.71
CA LEU A 32 -0.19 -3.06 8.64
C LEU A 32 0.93 -2.46 9.51
N ALA A 33 1.11 -1.14 9.50
CA ALA A 33 2.17 -0.47 10.25
C ALA A 33 2.00 -0.62 11.79
N SER A 34 0.79 -0.41 12.29
CA SER A 34 0.49 -0.56 13.71
C SER A 34 0.53 -2.01 14.18
N LEU A 35 -0.03 -2.93 13.38
CA LEU A 35 0.03 -4.37 13.70
C LEU A 35 1.48 -4.85 13.76
N ALA A 36 2.31 -4.46 12.79
CA ALA A 36 3.73 -4.77 12.80
C ALA A 36 4.45 -4.17 14.00
N ALA A 37 4.16 -2.91 14.35
CA ALA A 37 4.72 -2.27 15.54
C ALA A 37 4.35 -3.01 16.82
N ALA A 38 3.09 -3.45 16.95
CA ALA A 38 2.65 -4.27 18.08
C ALA A 38 3.39 -5.61 18.15
N CYS A 39 3.57 -6.28 17.01
CA CYS A 39 4.35 -7.52 16.95
C CYS A 39 5.81 -7.31 17.38
N PHE A 40 6.45 -6.21 16.97
CA PHE A 40 7.81 -5.89 17.41
C PHE A 40 7.87 -5.52 18.89
N LEU A 41 6.86 -4.84 19.44
CA LEU A 41 6.78 -4.57 20.88
C LEU A 41 6.69 -5.87 21.69
N VAL A 42 5.90 -6.85 21.22
CA VAL A 42 5.80 -8.17 21.85
C VAL A 42 7.11 -8.94 21.71
N ARG A 43 7.62 -9.09 20.47
CA ARG A 43 8.75 -9.98 20.17
C ARG A 43 10.08 -9.42 20.62
N ASP A 44 10.38 -8.18 20.23
CA ASP A 44 11.69 -7.55 20.42
C ASP A 44 11.71 -6.65 21.66
N GLY A 45 10.65 -5.89 21.86
CA GLY A 45 10.46 -5.07 23.08
C GLY A 45 10.17 -5.90 24.32
N GLN A 46 9.74 -7.15 24.16
CA GLN A 46 9.34 -8.05 25.24
C GLN A 46 8.33 -7.40 26.21
N MET A 47 7.48 -6.53 25.63
CA MET A 47 6.38 -5.89 26.35
C MET A 47 5.24 -6.91 26.52
N LYS A 48 4.61 -6.91 27.68
CA LYS A 48 3.45 -7.75 27.91
C LYS A 48 2.27 -7.31 27.06
N GLY A 49 1.61 -8.24 26.37
CA GLY A 49 0.51 -7.93 25.46
C GLY A 49 -0.64 -7.18 26.14
N GLU A 50 -0.97 -7.53 27.39
CA GLU A 50 -1.99 -6.84 28.19
C GLU A 50 -1.76 -5.34 28.37
N ARG A 51 -0.54 -4.86 28.11
CA ARG A 51 -0.15 -3.45 28.15
C ARG A 51 -0.11 -2.80 26.76
N ILE A 52 -0.46 -3.53 25.71
CA ILE A 52 -0.49 -3.04 24.34
C ILE A 52 -1.95 -2.90 23.92
N HIS A 53 -2.35 -1.71 23.48
CA HIS A 53 -3.71 -1.38 23.10
C HIS A 53 -3.71 -0.86 21.67
N ILE A 54 -4.43 -1.52 20.78
CA ILE A 54 -4.63 -1.12 19.39
C ILE A 54 -6.03 -0.51 19.28
N LEU A 55 -6.08 0.79 18.98
CA LEU A 55 -7.31 1.57 18.89
C LEU A 55 -7.71 1.70 17.44
N GLU A 56 -8.81 1.05 17.02
CA GLU A 56 -9.26 1.02 15.64
C GLU A 56 -10.67 1.62 15.51
N GLU A 57 -10.81 2.52 14.54
CA GLU A 57 -12.09 3.19 14.26
C GLU A 57 -13.14 2.21 13.70
N LEU A 58 -12.72 1.27 12.88
CA LEU A 58 -13.56 0.28 12.22
C LEU A 58 -13.83 -0.94 13.13
N PRO A 59 -14.82 -1.76 12.80
CA PRO A 59 -15.08 -3.02 13.52
C PRO A 59 -14.12 -4.16 13.14
N LEU A 60 -13.17 -3.92 12.24
CA LEU A 60 -12.21 -4.92 11.75
C LEU A 60 -10.82 -4.29 11.56
N PRO A 61 -9.74 -5.09 11.72
CA PRO A 61 -8.38 -4.65 11.46
C PRO A 61 -8.05 -4.72 9.96
N GLY A 62 -6.86 -4.22 9.58
CA GLY A 62 -6.29 -4.39 8.25
C GLY A 62 -6.00 -3.09 7.51
N GLY A 63 -6.70 -2.03 7.81
CA GLY A 63 -6.52 -0.73 7.16
C GLY A 63 -6.68 -0.84 5.64
N ALA A 64 -5.66 -0.46 4.89
CA ALA A 64 -5.67 -0.55 3.41
C ALA A 64 -5.68 -1.99 2.86
N CYS A 65 -5.40 -2.99 3.68
CA CYS A 65 -5.35 -4.40 3.28
C CYS A 65 -6.66 -5.15 3.51
N ASP A 66 -7.68 -4.52 4.08
CA ASP A 66 -9.03 -5.09 4.18
C ASP A 66 -9.71 -5.16 2.79
N GLY A 67 -10.82 -5.85 2.72
CA GLY A 67 -11.62 -5.98 1.50
C GLY A 67 -12.97 -6.64 1.76
N ILE A 68 -13.79 -6.68 0.72
CA ILE A 68 -15.06 -7.41 0.73
C ILE A 68 -14.79 -8.83 0.23
N CYS A 69 -15.36 -9.80 0.94
CA CYS A 69 -15.36 -11.21 0.58
C CYS A 69 -16.82 -11.70 0.61
N ASP A 70 -17.57 -11.46 -0.45
CA ASP A 70 -18.98 -11.86 -0.58
C ASP A 70 -19.20 -12.50 -1.95
N PRO A 71 -19.32 -13.84 -2.01
CA PRO A 71 -19.52 -14.56 -3.28
C PRO A 71 -20.76 -14.15 -4.07
N THR A 72 -21.76 -13.51 -3.42
CA THR A 72 -23.02 -13.12 -4.05
C THR A 72 -23.02 -11.68 -4.59
N LYS A 73 -22.16 -10.82 -4.04
CA LYS A 73 -22.03 -9.40 -4.41
C LYS A 73 -20.75 -9.10 -5.15
N GLY A 74 -19.79 -10.02 -5.10
CA GLY A 74 -18.43 -9.86 -5.60
C GLY A 74 -17.41 -9.61 -4.50
N PHE A 75 -16.17 -9.64 -4.91
CA PHE A 75 -15.01 -9.42 -4.05
C PHE A 75 -14.43 -8.03 -4.29
N ILE A 76 -13.65 -7.52 -3.34
CA ILE A 76 -12.92 -6.27 -3.55
C ILE A 76 -11.48 -6.37 -3.07
N ILE A 77 -10.57 -5.85 -3.91
CA ILE A 77 -9.17 -5.59 -3.64
C ILE A 77 -8.93 -4.10 -3.88
N ARG A 78 -8.43 -3.37 -2.87
CA ARG A 78 -8.21 -1.91 -3.00
C ARG A 78 -6.83 -1.53 -3.55
N GLY A 79 -6.20 -2.40 -4.31
CA GLY A 79 -4.95 -2.14 -5.00
C GLY A 79 -4.16 -3.39 -5.30
N GLY A 80 -3.22 -3.32 -6.24
CA GLY A 80 -2.17 -4.29 -6.41
C GLY A 80 -1.33 -4.40 -5.14
N ARG A 81 -0.97 -5.59 -4.75
CA ARG A 81 -0.21 -5.86 -3.51
C ARG A 81 1.00 -6.71 -3.85
N GLU A 82 1.75 -6.25 -4.82
CA GLU A 82 3.00 -6.88 -5.23
C GLU A 82 4.02 -6.78 -4.11
N MET A 83 4.78 -7.83 -3.95
CA MET A 83 5.83 -7.97 -2.94
C MET A 83 7.14 -8.31 -3.62
N GLU A 84 8.24 -8.22 -2.89
CA GLU A 84 9.56 -8.58 -3.41
C GLU A 84 10.49 -9.05 -2.28
N ASN A 85 11.67 -9.57 -2.65
CA ASN A 85 12.55 -10.23 -1.68
C ASN A 85 13.26 -9.27 -0.72
N HIS A 86 13.35 -7.98 -1.03
CA HIS A 86 14.05 -6.97 -0.23
C HIS A 86 13.14 -6.16 0.70
N PHE A 87 11.98 -6.69 1.02
CA PHE A 87 11.15 -6.18 2.14
C PHE A 87 11.67 -6.76 3.47
N GLU A 88 12.94 -6.50 3.79
CA GLU A 88 13.68 -7.17 4.84
C GLU A 88 12.99 -7.13 6.20
N CYS A 89 12.47 -5.97 6.61
CA CYS A 89 11.76 -5.87 7.89
C CYS A 89 10.43 -6.61 7.90
N LEU A 90 9.73 -6.65 6.77
CA LEU A 90 8.53 -7.46 6.61
C LEU A 90 8.86 -8.95 6.80
N TRP A 91 9.90 -9.42 6.12
CA TRP A 91 10.30 -10.83 6.19
C TRP A 91 10.93 -11.19 7.54
N ASP A 92 11.64 -10.26 8.18
CA ASP A 92 12.09 -10.45 9.55
C ASP A 92 10.91 -10.64 10.51
N LEU A 93 9.86 -9.83 10.35
CA LEU A 93 8.65 -10.01 11.15
C LEU A 93 8.00 -11.36 10.87
N PHE A 94 7.72 -11.67 9.61
CA PHE A 94 6.96 -12.86 9.23
C PHE A 94 7.69 -14.19 9.41
N ARG A 95 9.00 -14.20 9.66
CA ARG A 95 9.71 -15.41 10.13
C ARG A 95 9.26 -15.86 11.52
N SER A 96 8.63 -14.98 12.30
CA SER A 96 8.17 -15.25 13.66
C SER A 96 6.65 -15.39 13.76
N ILE A 97 5.91 -15.03 12.72
CA ILE A 97 4.45 -15.12 12.70
C ILE A 97 4.04 -16.48 12.10
N PRO A 98 3.32 -17.33 12.85
CA PRO A 98 2.85 -18.62 12.33
C PRO A 98 1.91 -18.44 11.13
N SER A 99 2.04 -19.32 10.14
CA SER A 99 1.06 -19.44 9.07
C SER A 99 -0.27 -19.96 9.59
N LEU A 100 -1.39 -19.45 9.08
CA LEU A 100 -2.73 -19.97 9.36
C LEU A 100 -3.12 -21.11 8.42
N GLU A 101 -2.35 -21.31 7.34
CA GLU A 101 -2.63 -22.27 6.29
C GLU A 101 -1.82 -23.57 6.44
N THR A 102 -0.57 -23.42 6.86
CA THR A 102 0.38 -24.52 6.93
C THR A 102 0.84 -24.70 8.37
N PRO A 103 0.50 -25.82 9.03
CA PRO A 103 0.94 -26.09 10.41
C PRO A 103 2.47 -26.05 10.55
N ASP A 104 2.94 -25.60 11.69
CA ASP A 104 4.35 -25.63 12.14
C ASP A 104 5.34 -24.86 11.26
N VAL A 105 4.86 -23.97 10.39
CA VAL A 105 5.71 -23.08 9.57
C VAL A 105 5.34 -21.62 9.79
N SER A 106 6.26 -20.72 9.47
CA SER A 106 6.00 -19.27 9.47
C SER A 106 5.34 -18.82 8.17
N VAL A 107 4.74 -17.62 8.22
CA VAL A 107 4.25 -16.95 6.99
C VAL A 107 5.38 -16.76 5.98
N LEU A 108 6.62 -16.47 6.44
CA LEU A 108 7.77 -16.36 5.56
C LEU A 108 8.12 -17.70 4.87
N ASP A 109 8.06 -18.82 5.60
CA ASP A 109 8.34 -20.15 5.04
C ASP A 109 7.32 -20.49 3.96
N GLU A 110 6.03 -20.29 4.24
CA GLU A 110 4.95 -20.51 3.27
C GLU A 110 5.14 -19.66 2.01
N TYR A 111 5.40 -18.36 2.18
CA TYR A 111 5.66 -17.45 1.08
C TYR A 111 6.88 -17.87 0.25
N TYR A 112 7.99 -18.23 0.90
CA TYR A 112 9.23 -18.62 0.24
C TYR A 112 9.03 -19.87 -0.63
N TRP A 113 8.42 -20.92 -0.05
CA TRP A 113 8.22 -22.18 -0.77
C TRP A 113 7.20 -22.06 -1.90
N LEU A 114 6.13 -21.29 -1.69
CA LEU A 114 5.15 -21.01 -2.73
C LEU A 114 5.81 -20.37 -3.97
N ASN A 115 6.57 -19.28 -3.76
CA ASN A 115 7.20 -18.54 -4.85
C ASN A 115 8.41 -19.27 -5.46
N LYS A 116 9.00 -20.23 -4.75
CA LYS A 116 10.03 -21.11 -5.29
C LYS A 116 9.44 -22.22 -6.17
N ALA A 117 8.31 -22.78 -5.76
CA ALA A 117 7.62 -23.85 -6.51
C ALA A 117 6.92 -23.31 -7.77
N ASP A 118 6.42 -22.08 -7.72
CA ASP A 118 5.73 -21.40 -8.81
C ASP A 118 6.29 -19.98 -8.99
N PRO A 119 7.47 -19.82 -9.64
CA PRO A 119 8.12 -18.53 -9.84
C PRO A 119 7.26 -17.58 -10.65
N ASN A 120 7.20 -16.31 -10.20
CA ASN A 120 6.42 -15.29 -10.85
C ASN A 120 7.11 -14.74 -12.10
N TYR A 121 6.37 -14.59 -13.19
CA TYR A 121 6.74 -13.77 -14.35
C TYR A 121 5.51 -13.51 -15.23
N SER A 122 5.51 -12.39 -15.95
CA SER A 122 4.48 -12.06 -16.94
C SER A 122 4.88 -12.56 -18.33
N LEU A 123 3.95 -13.19 -19.02
CA LEU A 123 4.08 -13.52 -20.45
C LEU A 123 3.54 -12.39 -21.34
N MET A 124 2.63 -11.56 -20.80
CA MET A 124 2.03 -10.45 -21.51
C MET A 124 1.99 -9.22 -20.58
N ARG A 125 3.03 -8.38 -20.65
CA ARG A 125 3.15 -7.18 -19.82
C ARG A 125 2.35 -6.00 -20.34
N VAL A 126 2.27 -5.86 -21.69
CA VAL A 126 1.62 -4.74 -22.36
C VAL A 126 0.81 -5.26 -23.54
N THR A 127 -0.44 -4.84 -23.59
CA THR A 127 -1.33 -5.11 -24.74
C THR A 127 -1.69 -3.82 -25.47
N GLU A 128 -2.13 -3.96 -26.72
CA GLU A 128 -2.73 -2.93 -27.54
C GLU A 128 -3.79 -3.51 -28.44
N ARG A 129 -4.53 -2.68 -29.19
CA ARG A 129 -5.50 -3.11 -30.20
C ARG A 129 -6.41 -4.23 -29.69
N ARG A 130 -6.96 -4.01 -28.50
CA ARG A 130 -7.93 -4.94 -27.91
C ARG A 130 -7.31 -6.30 -27.57
N GLY A 131 -6.25 -6.30 -26.77
CA GLY A 131 -5.66 -7.50 -26.18
C GLY A 131 -4.59 -8.18 -27.03
N GLN A 132 -4.10 -7.54 -28.11
CA GLN A 132 -2.94 -8.03 -28.85
C GLN A 132 -1.64 -7.67 -28.14
N ASP A 133 -0.59 -8.44 -28.36
CA ASP A 133 0.74 -8.11 -27.86
C ASP A 133 1.22 -6.78 -28.46
N ALA A 134 1.66 -5.89 -27.59
CA ALA A 134 2.22 -4.60 -27.99
C ALA A 134 3.66 -4.69 -28.51
N HIS A 135 4.25 -5.89 -28.56
CA HIS A 135 5.61 -6.15 -29.06
C HIS A 135 6.68 -5.22 -28.47
N THR A 136 6.63 -5.03 -27.16
CA THR A 136 7.65 -4.23 -26.46
C THR A 136 9.01 -4.95 -26.37
N ASP A 137 9.04 -6.25 -26.69
CA ASP A 137 10.22 -7.14 -26.72
C ASP A 137 11.06 -7.05 -25.42
N LYS A 138 10.40 -6.76 -24.33
CA LYS A 138 11.00 -6.53 -22.99
C LYS A 138 12.05 -5.41 -22.97
N GLN A 139 12.01 -4.50 -23.94
CA GLN A 139 12.94 -3.39 -24.05
C GLN A 139 12.41 -2.15 -23.33
N PHE A 140 13.31 -1.40 -22.71
CA PHE A 140 12.99 -0.10 -22.11
C PHE A 140 12.76 0.99 -23.14
N ALA A 141 13.34 0.85 -24.33
CA ALA A 141 13.23 1.82 -25.43
C ALA A 141 13.52 3.27 -24.97
N MET A 142 14.54 3.45 -24.14
CA MET A 142 15.03 4.77 -23.73
C MET A 142 16.12 5.24 -24.67
N SER A 143 16.11 6.53 -25.04
CA SER A 143 17.26 7.17 -25.70
C SER A 143 18.42 7.38 -24.73
N ASP A 144 19.62 7.61 -25.26
CA ASP A 144 20.79 7.96 -24.43
C ASP A 144 20.52 9.18 -23.56
N LYS A 145 19.82 10.16 -24.08
CA LYS A 145 19.41 11.36 -23.34
C LYS A 145 18.51 11.01 -22.17
N ALA A 146 17.48 10.20 -22.38
CA ALA A 146 16.57 9.76 -21.32
C ALA A 146 17.31 8.94 -20.24
N CYS A 147 18.25 8.10 -20.64
CA CYS A 147 19.12 7.37 -19.70
C CYS A 147 19.97 8.33 -18.85
N MET A 148 20.58 9.34 -19.49
CA MET A 148 21.39 10.33 -18.78
C MET A 148 20.55 11.17 -17.79
N GLU A 149 19.35 11.61 -18.19
CA GLU A 149 18.44 12.34 -17.31
C GLU A 149 18.03 11.52 -16.08
N LEU A 150 17.71 10.23 -16.27
CA LEU A 150 17.39 9.33 -15.16
C LEU A 150 18.57 9.09 -14.23
N MET A 151 19.79 8.95 -14.77
CA MET A 151 21.02 8.86 -13.98
C MET A 151 21.29 10.15 -13.21
N GLN A 152 21.08 11.30 -13.84
CA GLN A 152 21.22 12.60 -13.17
C GLN A 152 20.22 12.72 -12.01
N LEU A 153 18.97 12.36 -12.21
CA LEU A 153 17.95 12.33 -11.14
C LEU A 153 18.41 11.45 -9.97
N PHE A 154 18.95 10.26 -10.25
CA PHE A 154 19.43 9.32 -9.23
C PHE A 154 20.51 9.92 -8.31
N PHE A 155 21.40 10.76 -8.84
CA PHE A 155 22.51 11.39 -8.11
C PHE A 155 22.21 12.82 -7.63
N THR A 156 21.10 13.42 -8.04
CA THR A 156 20.72 14.76 -7.58
C THR A 156 20.45 14.75 -6.09
N LYS A 157 20.87 15.79 -5.37
CA LYS A 157 20.58 15.93 -3.94
C LYS A 157 19.09 16.13 -3.71
N ASP A 158 18.59 15.65 -2.57
CA ASP A 158 17.16 15.74 -2.23
C ASP A 158 16.68 17.18 -2.16
N GLU A 159 17.50 18.08 -1.62
CA GLU A 159 17.18 19.50 -1.50
C GLU A 159 16.94 20.17 -2.85
N ASP A 160 17.64 19.70 -3.90
CA ASP A 160 17.50 20.22 -5.26
C ASP A 160 16.23 19.71 -5.97
N LEU A 161 15.55 18.73 -5.37
CA LEU A 161 14.30 18.12 -5.86
C LEU A 161 13.05 18.56 -5.08
N TYR A 162 13.23 19.34 -4.02
CA TYR A 162 12.09 19.82 -3.23
C TYR A 162 11.10 20.62 -4.09
N ASP A 163 9.81 20.31 -3.93
CA ASP A 163 8.68 20.88 -4.66
C ASP A 163 8.75 20.74 -6.19
N LYS A 164 9.73 19.99 -6.75
CA LYS A 164 9.80 19.71 -8.18
C LYS A 164 8.94 18.54 -8.59
N LYS A 165 8.38 18.64 -9.78
CA LYS A 165 7.67 17.57 -10.48
C LYS A 165 8.66 16.71 -11.27
N ILE A 166 8.26 15.50 -11.62
CA ILE A 166 9.03 14.62 -12.51
C ILE A 166 9.25 15.30 -13.86
N SER A 167 8.22 15.98 -14.39
CA SER A 167 8.31 16.75 -15.65
C SER A 167 9.25 17.97 -15.61
N ASP A 168 9.67 18.41 -14.42
CA ASP A 168 10.65 19.50 -14.31
C ASP A 168 12.10 18.99 -14.46
N VAL A 169 12.32 17.68 -14.40
CA VAL A 169 13.67 17.07 -14.37
C VAL A 169 13.88 15.99 -15.42
N LEU A 170 12.83 15.43 -16.00
CA LEU A 170 12.89 14.45 -17.09
C LEU A 170 12.21 14.98 -18.33
N GLY A 171 12.79 14.74 -19.49
CA GLY A 171 12.34 15.28 -20.77
C GLY A 171 11.30 14.40 -21.48
N GLU A 172 10.77 14.92 -22.60
CA GLU A 172 9.71 14.28 -23.39
C GLU A 172 10.10 12.87 -23.89
N GLU A 173 11.38 12.67 -24.22
CA GLU A 173 11.87 11.37 -24.69
C GLU A 173 11.76 10.28 -23.61
N PHE A 174 11.97 10.65 -22.34
CA PHE A 174 11.77 9.72 -21.22
C PHE A 174 10.30 9.29 -21.12
N PHE A 175 9.37 10.23 -21.24
CA PHE A 175 7.93 9.94 -21.11
C PHE A 175 7.38 9.09 -22.27
N LYS A 176 8.05 9.04 -23.42
CA LYS A 176 7.70 8.18 -24.56
C LYS A 176 8.28 6.77 -24.48
N SER A 177 9.17 6.50 -23.52
CA SER A 177 9.84 5.21 -23.39
C SER A 177 8.94 4.11 -22.82
N ASN A 178 9.26 2.85 -23.14
CA ASN A 178 8.63 1.71 -22.49
C ASN A 178 9.00 1.65 -20.99
N PHE A 179 10.18 2.16 -20.60
CA PHE A 179 10.55 2.27 -19.19
C PHE A 179 9.50 3.05 -18.41
N TRP A 180 9.12 4.25 -18.91
CA TRP A 180 8.08 5.07 -18.26
C TRP A 180 6.73 4.36 -18.24
N LEU A 181 6.35 3.69 -19.33
CA LEU A 181 5.11 2.92 -19.38
C LEU A 181 5.08 1.81 -18.31
N TYR A 182 6.18 1.04 -18.18
CA TYR A 182 6.29 0.01 -17.15
C TYR A 182 6.28 0.60 -15.74
N TRP A 183 7.01 1.68 -15.55
CA TRP A 183 7.16 2.34 -14.27
C TRP A 183 5.84 2.96 -13.79
N ARG A 184 5.22 3.78 -14.63
CA ARG A 184 3.98 4.46 -14.27
C ARG A 184 2.81 3.51 -14.03
N SER A 185 2.69 2.45 -14.82
CA SER A 185 1.64 1.45 -14.63
C SER A 185 1.90 0.54 -13.42
N MET A 186 3.18 0.34 -13.02
CA MET A 186 3.53 -0.46 -11.85
C MET A 186 3.30 0.30 -10.54
N PHE A 187 3.69 1.57 -10.48
CA PHE A 187 3.70 2.37 -9.27
C PHE A 187 2.65 3.48 -9.25
N ALA A 188 1.82 3.61 -10.28
CA ALA A 188 0.83 4.67 -10.46
C ALA A 188 1.43 6.09 -10.48
N PHE A 189 2.63 6.25 -11.07
CA PHE A 189 3.22 7.58 -11.25
C PHE A 189 2.60 8.34 -12.41
N GLU A 190 2.45 9.64 -12.19
CA GLU A 190 2.17 10.63 -13.23
C GLU A 190 3.32 11.65 -13.32
N ASP A 191 3.44 12.35 -14.44
CA ASP A 191 4.54 13.28 -14.71
C ASP A 191 4.57 14.50 -13.78
N TRP A 192 3.44 14.88 -13.22
CA TRP A 192 3.31 15.98 -12.25
C TRP A 192 3.64 15.57 -10.81
N HIS A 193 3.82 14.26 -10.52
CA HIS A 193 4.20 13.78 -9.21
C HIS A 193 5.62 14.23 -8.80
N SER A 194 5.97 14.08 -7.54
CA SER A 194 7.24 14.49 -6.95
C SER A 194 8.45 13.85 -7.62
N ALA A 195 9.38 14.68 -8.09
CA ALA A 195 10.68 14.22 -8.57
C ALA A 195 11.51 13.56 -7.46
N LEU A 196 11.38 14.02 -6.22
CA LEU A 196 12.01 13.40 -5.05
C LEU A 196 11.49 11.98 -4.84
N GLU A 197 10.16 11.78 -4.84
CA GLU A 197 9.60 10.43 -4.70
C GLU A 197 10.01 9.51 -5.86
N MET A 198 10.05 10.03 -7.10
CA MET A 198 10.56 9.26 -8.24
C MET A 198 12.00 8.80 -8.02
N LYS A 199 12.89 9.69 -7.58
CA LYS A 199 14.28 9.36 -7.24
C LYS A 199 14.35 8.27 -6.16
N LEU A 200 13.62 8.44 -5.05
CA LEU A 200 13.62 7.49 -3.94
C LEU A 200 13.14 6.10 -4.38
N TYR A 201 12.11 6.05 -5.23
CA TYR A 201 11.62 4.79 -5.81
C TYR A 201 12.66 4.14 -6.73
N VAL A 202 13.31 4.92 -7.60
CA VAL A 202 14.38 4.39 -8.47
C VAL A 202 15.53 3.83 -7.62
N GLN A 203 15.93 4.52 -6.57
CA GLN A 203 16.97 4.06 -5.65
C GLN A 203 16.54 2.78 -4.91
N ARG A 204 15.30 2.74 -4.41
CA ARG A 204 14.77 1.59 -3.68
C ARG A 204 14.65 0.34 -4.55
N PHE A 205 14.22 0.50 -5.79
CA PHE A 205 13.96 -0.61 -6.71
C PHE A 205 15.05 -0.85 -7.73
N ILE A 206 16.25 -0.25 -7.57
CA ILE A 206 17.37 -0.38 -8.52
C ILE A 206 17.70 -1.85 -8.83
N HIS A 207 17.62 -2.73 -7.84
CA HIS A 207 17.89 -4.15 -7.99
C HIS A 207 16.89 -4.89 -8.88
N HIS A 208 15.70 -4.32 -9.10
CA HIS A 208 14.60 -4.95 -9.80
C HIS A 208 14.23 -4.26 -11.12
N ILE A 209 14.93 -3.19 -11.47
CA ILE A 209 14.66 -2.45 -12.72
C ILE A 209 14.71 -3.40 -13.92
N GLY A 210 15.68 -4.29 -14.00
CA GLY A 210 15.79 -5.28 -15.08
C GLY A 210 14.58 -6.24 -15.19
N GLY A 211 13.83 -6.44 -14.11
CA GLY A 211 12.64 -7.29 -14.06
C GLY A 211 11.32 -6.56 -14.33
N LEU A 212 11.33 -5.25 -14.60
CA LEU A 212 10.10 -4.50 -14.90
C LEU A 212 9.37 -4.96 -16.17
N PRO A 213 10.07 -5.38 -17.25
CA PRO A 213 9.40 -5.82 -18.47
C PRO A 213 8.64 -7.15 -18.34
N ASP A 214 9.01 -8.01 -17.40
CA ASP A 214 8.38 -9.31 -17.22
C ASP A 214 7.90 -9.56 -15.79
N LEU A 215 8.06 -8.58 -14.91
CA LEU A 215 7.62 -8.63 -13.51
C LEU A 215 8.19 -9.81 -12.70
N SER A 216 9.31 -10.39 -13.14
CA SER A 216 9.93 -11.57 -12.51
C SER A 216 10.45 -11.30 -11.09
N ALA A 217 10.72 -10.03 -10.76
CA ALA A 217 11.08 -9.62 -9.41
C ALA A 217 9.93 -9.69 -8.41
N LEU A 218 8.69 -9.64 -8.88
CA LEU A 218 7.52 -9.64 -8.02
C LEU A 218 7.24 -11.01 -7.44
N LYS A 219 6.68 -10.99 -6.24
CA LYS A 219 6.23 -12.17 -5.51
C LYS A 219 4.85 -11.92 -4.93
N PHE A 220 4.12 -12.98 -4.68
CA PHE A 220 2.75 -12.93 -4.19
C PHE A 220 2.55 -13.92 -3.06
N THR A 221 1.61 -13.61 -2.17
CA THR A 221 1.08 -14.52 -1.16
C THR A 221 0.14 -15.55 -1.80
N LYS A 222 -0.24 -16.56 -1.05
CA LYS A 222 -1.17 -17.59 -1.50
C LYS A 222 -2.56 -17.01 -1.78
N TYR A 223 -3.09 -16.27 -0.83
CA TYR A 223 -4.34 -15.53 -0.90
C TYR A 223 -4.04 -14.01 -0.89
N ASN A 224 -5.08 -13.18 -0.79
CA ASN A 224 -4.92 -11.75 -0.58
C ASN A 224 -4.15 -11.43 0.72
N GLN A 225 -3.69 -10.18 0.86
CA GLN A 225 -2.84 -9.81 2.01
C GLN A 225 -3.60 -9.74 3.32
N TYR A 226 -4.91 -9.56 3.30
CA TYR A 226 -5.70 -9.62 4.53
C TYR A 226 -5.62 -11.00 5.15
N GLU A 227 -5.91 -12.02 4.35
CA GLU A 227 -5.89 -13.43 4.83
C GLU A 227 -4.49 -13.98 5.05
N SER A 228 -3.52 -13.55 4.23
CA SER A 228 -2.15 -14.10 4.28
C SER A 228 -1.20 -13.37 5.23
N LEU A 229 -1.45 -12.09 5.56
CA LEU A 229 -0.56 -11.27 6.37
C LEU A 229 -1.26 -10.65 7.59
N ILE A 230 -2.43 -10.03 7.39
CA ILE A 230 -3.13 -9.32 8.47
C ILE A 230 -3.66 -10.29 9.51
N LEU A 231 -4.45 -11.28 9.10
CA LEU A 231 -5.03 -12.25 10.03
C LEU A 231 -3.98 -13.03 10.84
N PRO A 232 -2.87 -13.51 10.25
CA PRO A 232 -1.79 -14.13 11.03
C PRO A 232 -1.20 -13.22 12.10
N MET A 233 -1.01 -11.92 11.82
CA MET A 233 -0.53 -10.96 12.83
C MET A 233 -1.56 -10.73 13.93
N VAL A 234 -2.83 -10.60 13.57
CA VAL A 234 -3.92 -10.42 14.55
C VAL A 234 -3.97 -11.61 15.49
N GLU A 235 -3.99 -12.83 14.96
CA GLU A 235 -4.01 -14.04 15.78
C GLU A 235 -2.76 -14.17 16.67
N TYR A 236 -1.58 -13.83 16.13
CA TYR A 236 -0.35 -13.79 16.90
C TYR A 236 -0.47 -12.80 18.08
N LEU A 237 -0.97 -11.61 17.85
CA LEU A 237 -1.13 -10.57 18.88
C LEU A 237 -2.18 -10.96 19.93
N GLU A 238 -3.30 -11.51 19.51
CA GLU A 238 -4.35 -11.99 20.42
C GLU A 238 -3.83 -13.13 21.33
N LYS A 239 -3.09 -14.07 20.78
CA LYS A 239 -2.42 -15.13 21.55
C LYS A 239 -1.43 -14.61 22.60
N HIS A 240 -0.86 -13.42 22.35
CA HIS A 240 0.02 -12.74 23.32
C HIS A 240 -0.73 -11.80 24.26
N GLY A 241 -2.06 -11.75 24.19
CA GLY A 241 -2.90 -10.93 25.07
C GLY A 241 -2.96 -9.46 24.73
N VAL A 242 -2.68 -9.06 23.48
CA VAL A 242 -2.80 -7.68 23.02
C VAL A 242 -4.27 -7.28 22.94
N ASN A 243 -4.60 -6.07 23.39
CA ASN A 243 -5.96 -5.57 23.47
C ASN A 243 -6.33 -4.85 22.15
N PHE A 244 -7.27 -5.39 21.40
CA PHE A 244 -7.90 -4.72 20.27
C PHE A 244 -9.15 -3.97 20.74
N VAL A 245 -9.20 -2.67 20.49
CA VAL A 245 -10.30 -1.79 20.90
C VAL A 245 -10.92 -1.18 19.63
N TYR A 246 -11.86 -1.91 19.06
CA TYR A 246 -12.59 -1.51 17.86
C TYR A 246 -13.64 -0.41 18.13
N ASN A 247 -14.19 0.18 17.06
CA ASN A 247 -15.15 1.28 17.11
C ASN A 247 -14.66 2.45 17.99
N THR A 248 -13.35 2.71 17.94
CA THR A 248 -12.65 3.70 18.73
C THR A 248 -11.83 4.61 17.84
N ARG A 249 -12.34 5.80 17.59
CA ARG A 249 -11.68 6.85 16.80
C ARG A 249 -10.86 7.74 17.71
N VAL A 250 -9.55 7.79 17.53
CA VAL A 250 -8.71 8.81 18.17
C VAL A 250 -8.76 10.09 17.35
N THR A 251 -9.22 11.18 17.94
CA THR A 251 -9.41 12.46 17.26
C THR A 251 -8.28 13.45 17.51
N ASN A 252 -7.52 13.29 18.61
CA ASN A 252 -6.34 14.10 18.91
C ASN A 252 -5.40 13.39 19.89
N VAL A 253 -4.13 13.78 19.84
CA VAL A 253 -3.13 13.52 20.88
C VAL A 253 -2.70 14.89 21.39
N LEU A 254 -2.90 15.16 22.68
CA LEU A 254 -2.53 16.43 23.30
C LEU A 254 -1.14 16.31 23.94
N PHE A 255 -0.32 17.33 23.70
CA PHE A 255 1.07 17.36 24.16
C PHE A 255 1.27 18.42 25.26
N GLU A 256 2.06 18.05 26.26
CA GLU A 256 2.63 18.97 27.21
C GLU A 256 4.10 19.27 26.88
N LYS A 257 4.48 20.54 26.92
CA LYS A 257 5.88 20.96 26.78
C LYS A 257 6.51 21.06 28.17
N ARG A 258 7.57 20.28 28.39
CA ARG A 258 8.37 20.27 29.63
C ARG A 258 9.82 20.63 29.29
N GLY A 259 10.11 21.92 29.20
CA GLY A 259 11.36 22.42 28.65
C GLY A 259 11.48 22.08 27.16
N ALA A 260 12.54 21.38 26.76
CA ALA A 260 12.74 20.90 25.38
C ALA A 260 11.97 19.60 25.06
N LYS A 261 11.37 18.96 26.09
CA LYS A 261 10.63 17.71 25.91
C LYS A 261 9.18 17.96 25.50
N LYS A 262 8.66 17.13 24.63
CA LYS A 262 7.25 17.04 24.23
C LYS A 262 6.72 15.69 24.70
N VAL A 263 5.75 15.72 25.58
CA VAL A 263 5.13 14.52 26.17
C VAL A 263 3.70 14.41 25.66
N ALA A 264 3.34 13.31 25.04
CA ALA A 264 1.95 12.97 24.77
C ALA A 264 1.27 12.74 26.14
N ALA A 265 0.38 13.66 26.52
CA ALA A 265 -0.21 13.71 27.86
C ALA A 265 -1.67 13.22 27.89
N GLN A 266 -2.36 13.20 26.74
CA GLN A 266 -3.74 12.77 26.67
C GLN A 266 -4.12 12.30 25.27
N LEU A 267 -4.89 11.21 25.16
CA LEU A 267 -5.65 10.87 23.95
C LEU A 267 -7.07 11.42 24.08
N VAL A 268 -7.52 12.08 23.02
CA VAL A 268 -8.92 12.44 22.83
C VAL A 268 -9.52 11.47 21.83
N LEU A 269 -10.57 10.79 22.21
CA LEU A 269 -11.15 9.72 21.39
C LEU A 269 -12.70 9.72 21.47
N GLU A 270 -13.29 9.08 20.48
CA GLU A 270 -14.70 8.76 20.43
C GLU A 270 -14.82 7.24 20.39
N GLN A 271 -15.50 6.66 21.35
CA GLN A 271 -15.73 5.22 21.44
C GLN A 271 -17.22 4.93 21.43
N ASN A 272 -17.68 4.16 20.45
CA ASN A 272 -19.10 3.87 20.26
C ASN A 272 -19.96 5.15 20.23
N GLY A 273 -19.48 6.21 19.57
CA GLY A 273 -20.16 7.51 19.48
C GLY A 273 -20.09 8.40 20.72
N GLN A 274 -19.36 7.99 21.75
CA GLN A 274 -19.18 8.77 22.98
C GLN A 274 -17.77 9.37 23.08
N ALA A 275 -17.68 10.67 23.28
CA ALA A 275 -16.41 11.36 23.50
C ALA A 275 -15.78 10.93 24.83
N LYS A 276 -14.50 10.60 24.80
CA LYS A 276 -13.70 10.19 25.96
C LYS A 276 -12.33 10.82 25.92
N THR A 277 -11.68 10.92 27.07
CA THR A 277 -10.29 11.30 27.19
C THR A 277 -9.54 10.25 28.00
N LEU A 278 -8.33 9.93 27.59
CA LEU A 278 -7.44 9.02 28.30
C LEU A 278 -6.18 9.81 28.69
N PRO A 279 -5.97 10.09 29.99
CA PRO A 279 -4.75 10.73 30.46
C PRO A 279 -3.56 9.77 30.29
N LEU A 280 -2.41 10.32 29.94
CA LEU A 280 -1.18 9.58 29.68
C LEU A 280 -0.03 10.11 30.55
N THR A 281 0.94 9.26 30.79
CA THR A 281 2.22 9.55 31.43
C THR A 281 3.38 9.35 30.45
N GLU A 282 4.61 9.66 30.84
CA GLU A 282 5.81 9.37 30.05
C GLU A 282 6.05 7.85 29.85
N ASN A 283 5.38 7.01 30.62
CA ASN A 283 5.43 5.55 30.48
C ASN A 283 4.40 5.01 29.47
N ASP A 284 3.49 5.84 29.01
CA ASP A 284 2.48 5.47 28.02
C ASP A 284 2.97 5.87 26.62
N LEU A 285 3.47 4.90 25.86
CA LEU A 285 3.97 5.11 24.51
C LEU A 285 2.80 5.24 23.54
N VAL A 286 2.85 6.24 22.68
CA VAL A 286 1.81 6.48 21.66
C VAL A 286 2.40 6.36 20.26
N PHE A 287 1.78 5.54 19.43
CA PHE A 287 2.14 5.33 18.03
C PHE A 287 0.94 5.71 17.17
N VAL A 288 1.13 6.65 16.24
CA VAL A 288 0.06 7.12 15.36
C VAL A 288 0.41 6.82 13.91
N THR A 289 -0.46 6.07 13.22
CA THR A 289 -0.41 5.98 11.78
C THR A 289 -1.03 7.26 11.20
N ASN A 290 -0.19 8.16 10.70
CA ASN A 290 -0.62 9.45 10.19
C ASN A 290 -0.93 9.39 8.69
N GLY A 291 -2.06 9.97 8.29
CA GLY A 291 -2.54 9.95 6.91
C GLY A 291 -2.95 8.54 6.46
N SER A 292 -3.80 8.47 5.44
CA SER A 292 -4.21 7.20 4.86
C SER A 292 -4.57 7.38 3.38
N CYS A 293 -4.02 6.54 2.51
CA CYS A 293 -4.34 6.56 1.09
C CYS A 293 -5.74 6.02 0.79
N THR A 294 -6.30 5.22 1.69
CA THR A 294 -7.61 4.59 1.51
C THR A 294 -8.72 5.19 2.38
N GLU A 295 -8.41 6.24 3.17
CA GLU A 295 -9.45 6.94 3.93
C GLU A 295 -10.46 7.59 3.00
N ASN A 296 -11.73 7.60 3.44
CA ASN A 296 -12.86 8.13 2.68
C ASN A 296 -13.07 7.44 1.32
N SER A 297 -12.55 6.23 1.12
CA SER A 297 -12.89 5.44 -0.06
C SER A 297 -14.40 5.20 -0.10
N SER A 298 -14.96 5.26 -1.30
CA SER A 298 -16.36 4.92 -1.56
C SER A 298 -16.44 3.78 -2.56
N LEU A 299 -17.44 2.94 -2.40
CA LEU A 299 -17.71 1.81 -3.26
C LEU A 299 -18.92 2.09 -4.13
N GLY A 300 -18.85 1.66 -5.39
CA GLY A 300 -19.99 1.50 -6.26
C GLY A 300 -20.44 0.03 -6.31
N ASP A 301 -21.27 -0.26 -7.25
CA ASP A 301 -21.72 -1.61 -7.63
C ASP A 301 -21.98 -1.68 -9.15
N ASP A 302 -22.56 -2.75 -9.63
CA ASP A 302 -22.86 -2.93 -11.06
C ASP A 302 -23.70 -1.79 -11.65
N ASP A 303 -24.57 -1.17 -10.87
CA ASP A 303 -25.53 -0.16 -11.32
C ASP A 303 -25.25 1.26 -10.80
N HIS A 304 -24.32 1.40 -9.86
CA HIS A 304 -23.99 2.68 -9.25
C HIS A 304 -22.50 2.97 -9.29
N ALA A 305 -22.14 4.18 -9.74
CA ALA A 305 -20.77 4.68 -9.65
C ALA A 305 -20.42 5.04 -8.20
N PRO A 306 -19.15 4.89 -7.79
CA PRO A 306 -18.70 5.38 -6.49
C PRO A 306 -18.73 6.91 -6.46
N VAL A 307 -18.99 7.49 -5.31
CA VAL A 307 -19.07 8.95 -5.16
C VAL A 307 -17.80 9.48 -4.53
N LEU A 308 -17.08 10.37 -5.24
CA LEU A 308 -15.90 11.02 -4.68
C LEU A 308 -16.30 11.88 -3.46
N ASN A 309 -15.72 11.56 -2.29
CA ASN A 309 -15.85 12.42 -1.13
C ASN A 309 -14.99 13.69 -1.32
N THR A 310 -15.65 14.81 -1.58
CA THR A 310 -15.01 16.10 -1.87
C THR A 310 -14.63 16.91 -0.62
N LYS A 311 -14.88 16.39 0.58
CA LYS A 311 -14.53 17.06 1.84
C LYS A 311 -13.14 16.61 2.29
N PRO A 312 -12.08 17.37 1.98
CA PRO A 312 -10.71 16.93 2.23
C PRO A 312 -10.42 16.85 3.73
N GLY A 313 -9.83 15.72 4.14
CA GLY A 313 -9.30 15.54 5.47
C GLY A 313 -10.32 15.67 6.61
N GLN A 314 -11.57 15.28 6.38
CA GLN A 314 -12.60 15.26 7.42
C GLN A 314 -12.72 13.86 8.03
N GLY A 315 -12.28 13.71 9.27
CA GLY A 315 -12.30 12.44 10.02
C GLY A 315 -11.00 11.64 9.87
N GLY A 316 -10.93 10.49 10.54
CA GLY A 316 -9.88 9.50 10.45
C GLY A 316 -8.45 10.02 10.65
N CYS A 317 -7.51 9.41 9.94
CA CYS A 317 -6.07 9.66 10.06
C CYS A 317 -5.66 11.08 9.62
N TRP A 318 -6.32 11.66 8.60
CA TRP A 318 -6.00 13.00 8.13
C TRP A 318 -6.39 14.09 9.12
N GLN A 319 -7.57 13.99 9.71
CA GLN A 319 -8.03 14.95 10.71
C GLN A 319 -7.21 14.83 12.00
N LEU A 320 -6.89 13.61 12.42
CA LEU A 320 -6.01 13.36 13.56
C LEU A 320 -4.64 14.01 13.34
N TRP A 321 -4.02 13.79 12.18
CA TRP A 321 -2.73 14.39 11.88
C TRP A 321 -2.80 15.92 11.84
N ARG A 322 -3.85 16.52 11.28
CA ARG A 322 -4.07 17.98 11.33
C ARG A 322 -4.16 18.51 12.76
N ASN A 323 -4.87 17.81 13.63
CA ASN A 323 -5.02 18.22 15.04
C ASN A 323 -3.69 18.13 15.78
N ILE A 324 -2.89 17.11 15.52
CA ILE A 324 -1.54 16.98 16.08
C ILE A 324 -0.61 18.06 15.51
N ALA A 325 -0.60 18.26 14.19
CA ALA A 325 0.30 19.20 13.51
C ALA A 325 0.10 20.67 13.92
N ARG A 326 -1.11 21.06 14.35
CA ARG A 326 -1.39 22.41 14.86
C ARG A 326 -0.64 22.75 16.16
N GLN A 327 -0.15 21.74 16.89
CA GLN A 327 0.47 21.94 18.19
C GLN A 327 1.98 22.21 18.09
N ASP A 328 2.65 21.71 17.02
CA ASP A 328 4.07 21.94 16.83
C ASP A 328 4.49 21.70 15.36
N PRO A 329 5.34 22.57 14.76
CA PRO A 329 5.80 22.40 13.37
C PRO A 329 6.55 21.08 13.11
N ALA A 330 7.16 20.46 14.13
CA ALA A 330 7.85 19.18 14.00
C ALA A 330 6.89 18.01 13.67
N PHE A 331 5.59 18.23 13.78
CA PHE A 331 4.58 17.22 13.46
C PHE A 331 4.13 17.23 11.98
N GLY A 332 4.82 17.97 11.13
CA GLY A 332 4.61 17.97 9.69
C GLY A 332 3.47 18.87 9.19
N ARG A 333 3.16 18.75 7.90
CA ARG A 333 2.19 19.61 7.19
C ARG A 333 1.19 18.75 6.39
N PRO A 334 0.17 18.14 7.04
CA PRO A 334 -0.78 17.23 6.39
C PRO A 334 -1.53 17.84 5.20
N ASP A 335 -1.82 19.15 5.25
CA ASP A 335 -2.54 19.83 4.17
C ASP A 335 -1.79 19.81 2.82
N LYS A 336 -0.47 19.59 2.83
CA LYS A 336 0.32 19.38 1.62
C LYS A 336 -0.15 18.14 0.83
N PHE A 337 -0.67 17.15 1.52
CA PHE A 337 -1.01 15.84 0.96
C PHE A 337 -2.52 15.63 0.77
N CYS A 338 -3.37 16.21 1.60
CA CYS A 338 -4.78 15.86 1.68
C CYS A 338 -5.76 16.97 1.20
N THR A 339 -5.28 18.00 0.51
CA THR A 339 -6.16 19.10 0.06
C THR A 339 -6.44 19.11 -1.43
N ASN A 340 -5.62 18.48 -2.25
CA ASN A 340 -5.77 18.49 -3.70
C ASN A 340 -6.42 17.19 -4.21
N LEU A 341 -7.69 16.95 -3.83
CA LEU A 341 -8.42 15.75 -4.22
C LEU A 341 -8.53 15.55 -5.75
N PRO A 342 -8.71 16.56 -6.58
CA PRO A 342 -8.71 16.36 -8.03
C PRO A 342 -7.43 15.73 -8.58
N ALA A 343 -6.29 15.97 -7.94
CA ALA A 343 -5.02 15.40 -8.34
C ALA A 343 -4.70 14.07 -7.68
N THR A 344 -5.15 13.87 -6.43
CA THR A 344 -4.77 12.69 -5.63
C THR A 344 -5.78 11.55 -5.66
N ASN A 345 -6.98 11.78 -6.23
CA ASN A 345 -7.97 10.73 -6.36
C ASN A 345 -7.61 9.76 -7.49
N TRP A 346 -8.05 8.54 -7.29
CA TRP A 346 -7.84 7.47 -8.26
C TRP A 346 -8.91 6.41 -8.07
N GLU A 347 -9.15 5.62 -9.11
CA GLU A 347 -10.16 4.60 -9.10
C GLU A 347 -9.60 3.25 -9.53
N SER A 348 -10.02 2.23 -8.83
CA SER A 348 -9.88 0.85 -9.23
C SER A 348 -11.23 0.15 -9.17
N ALA A 349 -11.29 -1.04 -9.74
CA ALA A 349 -12.46 -1.90 -9.64
C ALA A 349 -12.02 -3.35 -9.48
N THR A 350 -12.85 -4.14 -8.84
CA THR A 350 -12.66 -5.58 -8.78
C THR A 350 -13.78 -6.26 -9.54
N VAL A 351 -13.42 -6.99 -10.58
CA VAL A 351 -14.34 -7.78 -11.38
C VAL A 351 -14.31 -9.22 -10.87
N THR A 352 -15.46 -9.76 -10.51
CA THR A 352 -15.65 -11.17 -10.14
C THR A 352 -16.38 -11.87 -11.29
N THR A 353 -15.76 -12.85 -11.94
CA THR A 353 -16.43 -13.60 -13.02
C THR A 353 -17.42 -14.60 -12.42
N LEU A 354 -18.55 -14.78 -13.09
CA LEU A 354 -19.65 -15.64 -12.63
C LEU A 354 -19.78 -16.94 -13.41
N ASP A 355 -19.19 -16.99 -14.59
CA ASP A 355 -19.26 -18.14 -15.49
C ASP A 355 -18.00 -18.29 -16.37
N GLY A 356 -18.00 -19.29 -17.27
CA GLY A 356 -16.87 -19.62 -18.14
C GLY A 356 -16.72 -18.76 -19.39
N ARG A 357 -17.49 -17.67 -19.59
CA ARG A 357 -17.43 -16.87 -20.82
C ARG A 357 -16.25 -15.91 -20.89
N ILE A 358 -15.85 -15.31 -19.75
CA ILE A 358 -14.75 -14.35 -19.68
C ILE A 358 -13.36 -15.03 -19.59
N PRO A 359 -13.16 -16.09 -18.77
CA PRO A 359 -11.85 -16.71 -18.58
C PRO A 359 -11.05 -17.07 -19.84
N PRO A 360 -11.67 -17.53 -20.97
CA PRO A 360 -10.94 -17.82 -22.20
C PRO A 360 -10.20 -16.61 -22.79
N TYR A 361 -10.74 -15.38 -22.65
CA TYR A 361 -10.06 -14.16 -23.12
C TYR A 361 -8.85 -13.83 -22.25
N ILE A 362 -8.95 -14.03 -20.93
CA ILE A 362 -7.83 -13.91 -20.00
C ILE A 362 -6.74 -14.92 -20.36
N GLN A 363 -7.11 -16.20 -20.53
CA GLN A 363 -6.18 -17.28 -20.89
C GLN A 363 -5.48 -17.00 -22.23
N LYS A 364 -6.19 -16.48 -23.22
CA LYS A 364 -5.63 -16.12 -24.53
C LYS A 364 -4.52 -15.06 -24.39
N ILE A 365 -4.70 -14.06 -23.51
CA ILE A 365 -3.73 -12.99 -23.29
C ILE A 365 -2.56 -13.50 -22.45
N CYS A 366 -2.81 -14.04 -21.27
CA CYS A 366 -1.75 -14.43 -20.35
C CYS A 366 -1.10 -15.79 -20.67
N GLN A 367 -1.66 -16.57 -21.62
CA GLN A 367 -1.17 -17.89 -22.07
C GLN A 367 -1.07 -18.91 -20.93
N ARG A 368 -1.94 -18.79 -19.92
CA ARG A 368 -2.01 -19.66 -18.75
C ARG A 368 -3.46 -19.91 -18.37
N ASP A 369 -3.74 -21.09 -17.84
CA ASP A 369 -5.05 -21.42 -17.27
C ASP A 369 -5.25 -20.63 -15.96
N PRO A 370 -6.24 -19.72 -15.89
CA PRO A 370 -6.47 -18.90 -14.71
C PRO A 370 -6.99 -19.70 -13.50
N PHE A 371 -7.46 -20.93 -13.69
CA PHE A 371 -7.93 -21.82 -12.62
C PHE A 371 -6.88 -22.82 -12.14
N SER A 372 -5.66 -22.75 -12.65
CA SER A 372 -4.59 -23.71 -12.31
C SER A 372 -4.07 -23.61 -10.86
N GLY A 373 -4.45 -22.62 -10.09
CA GLY A 373 -3.87 -22.32 -8.78
C GLY A 373 -2.46 -21.74 -8.83
N LYS A 374 -1.93 -21.51 -10.03
CA LYS A 374 -0.58 -20.98 -10.29
C LYS A 374 -0.63 -19.52 -10.72
N VAL A 375 0.55 -18.94 -10.95
CA VAL A 375 0.69 -17.59 -11.53
C VAL A 375 -0.14 -17.48 -12.80
N VAL A 376 -0.99 -16.46 -12.89
CA VAL A 376 -1.84 -16.17 -14.06
C VAL A 376 -1.24 -15.05 -14.90
N THR A 377 -1.44 -13.77 -14.53
CA THR A 377 -0.86 -12.65 -15.28
C THR A 377 0.60 -12.38 -14.92
N GLY A 378 1.03 -12.79 -13.73
CA GLY A 378 2.37 -12.50 -13.21
C GLY A 378 2.54 -11.06 -12.75
N GLY A 379 1.46 -10.36 -12.50
CA GLY A 379 1.35 -8.96 -12.16
C GLY A 379 0.49 -8.22 -13.19
N ILE A 380 0.76 -6.95 -13.40
CA ILE A 380 -0.09 -6.05 -14.17
C ILE A 380 0.08 -6.25 -15.68
N VAL A 381 -1.05 -6.39 -16.39
CA VAL A 381 -1.18 -6.27 -17.85
C VAL A 381 -1.69 -4.87 -18.17
N THR A 382 -0.92 -4.08 -18.91
CA THR A 382 -1.26 -2.70 -19.24
C THR A 382 -1.77 -2.58 -20.67
N CYS A 383 -2.94 -2.01 -20.87
CA CYS A 383 -3.51 -1.68 -22.17
C CYS A 383 -2.93 -0.33 -22.62
N ARG A 384 -1.86 -0.35 -23.46
CA ARG A 384 -1.08 0.84 -23.83
C ARG A 384 -1.90 1.90 -24.54
N ASP A 385 -2.85 1.49 -25.37
CA ASP A 385 -3.73 2.35 -26.16
C ASP A 385 -5.05 2.70 -25.45
N SER A 386 -5.26 2.26 -24.22
CA SER A 386 -6.41 2.67 -23.42
C SER A 386 -6.28 4.14 -23.01
N LYS A 387 -7.33 4.92 -23.23
CA LYS A 387 -7.40 6.32 -22.78
C LYS A 387 -7.35 6.46 -21.28
N TRP A 388 -7.85 5.47 -20.55
CA TRP A 388 -7.70 5.40 -19.10
C TRP A 388 -6.32 4.90 -18.67
N LEU A 389 -5.46 4.51 -19.62
CA LEU A 389 -4.27 3.69 -19.37
C LEU A 389 -4.62 2.53 -18.44
N MET A 390 -5.68 1.82 -18.81
CA MET A 390 -6.22 0.71 -18.05
C MET A 390 -5.18 -0.38 -17.87
N SER A 391 -5.08 -0.86 -16.64
CA SER A 391 -4.28 -2.04 -16.32
C SER A 391 -5.11 -3.01 -15.49
N TRP A 392 -4.79 -4.30 -15.58
CA TRP A 392 -5.50 -5.34 -14.86
C TRP A 392 -4.57 -6.47 -14.43
N THR A 393 -4.95 -7.19 -13.39
CA THR A 393 -4.20 -8.34 -12.89
C THR A 393 -5.12 -9.45 -12.39
N VAL A 394 -4.71 -10.68 -12.63
CA VAL A 394 -5.27 -11.88 -12.01
C VAL A 394 -4.14 -12.56 -11.27
N ASN A 395 -4.23 -12.53 -9.95
CA ASN A 395 -3.31 -13.24 -9.08
C ASN A 395 -3.58 -14.75 -9.11
N ARG A 396 -2.87 -15.56 -8.31
CA ARG A 396 -3.24 -16.97 -8.10
C ARG A 396 -4.68 -17.05 -7.63
N GLN A 397 -5.41 -18.02 -8.15
CA GLN A 397 -6.80 -18.27 -7.79
C GLN A 397 -6.92 -19.61 -7.02
N PRO A 398 -7.81 -19.70 -6.02
CA PRO A 398 -8.67 -18.62 -5.53
C PRO A 398 -7.84 -17.53 -4.84
N HIS A 399 -8.26 -16.26 -4.99
CA HIS A 399 -7.60 -15.12 -4.36
C HIS A 399 -8.16 -14.83 -2.95
N PHE A 400 -9.35 -15.33 -2.66
CA PHE A 400 -9.99 -15.35 -1.35
C PHE A 400 -10.30 -16.79 -0.96
N LYS A 401 -10.19 -17.15 0.32
CA LYS A 401 -10.46 -18.52 0.80
C LYS A 401 -11.87 -18.99 0.49
N ASP A 402 -12.84 -18.10 0.63
CA ASP A 402 -14.26 -18.39 0.40
C ASP A 402 -14.70 -18.17 -1.06
N GLN A 403 -13.75 -17.92 -1.97
CA GLN A 403 -14.05 -17.72 -3.38
C GLN A 403 -14.50 -19.04 -4.03
N PRO A 404 -15.65 -19.04 -4.72
CA PRO A 404 -16.07 -20.20 -5.52
C PRO A 404 -15.01 -20.59 -6.56
N LYS A 405 -14.84 -21.89 -6.79
CA LYS A 405 -13.77 -22.43 -7.64
C LYS A 405 -13.92 -22.11 -9.13
N ASP A 406 -15.12 -21.76 -9.55
CA ASP A 406 -15.50 -21.39 -10.92
C ASP A 406 -15.51 -19.88 -11.15
N GLN A 407 -15.19 -19.09 -10.14
CA GLN A 407 -15.06 -17.63 -10.21
C GLN A 407 -13.59 -17.19 -10.23
N LEU A 408 -13.32 -16.11 -10.97
CA LEU A 408 -12.05 -15.40 -10.94
C LEU A 408 -12.25 -14.01 -10.33
N VAL A 409 -11.28 -13.58 -9.54
CA VAL A 409 -11.21 -12.21 -9.02
C VAL A 409 -10.13 -11.48 -9.77
N VAL A 410 -10.52 -10.41 -10.47
CA VAL A 410 -9.66 -9.60 -11.33
C VAL A 410 -9.62 -8.18 -10.76
N TRP A 411 -8.44 -7.66 -10.51
CA TRP A 411 -8.28 -6.25 -10.16
C TRP A 411 -8.01 -5.43 -11.43
N VAL A 412 -8.77 -4.35 -11.60
CA VAL A 412 -8.68 -3.43 -12.75
C VAL A 412 -8.45 -2.02 -12.22
N TYR A 413 -7.62 -1.23 -12.88
CA TYR A 413 -7.52 0.19 -12.57
C TYR A 413 -7.26 1.04 -13.82
N GLY A 414 -7.67 2.31 -13.76
CA GLY A 414 -7.29 3.33 -14.72
C GLY A 414 -6.36 4.35 -14.08
N LEU A 415 -5.32 4.77 -14.77
CA LEU A 415 -4.47 5.85 -14.27
C LEU A 415 -5.07 7.23 -14.60
N PHE A 416 -5.75 7.37 -15.75
CA PHE A 416 -6.41 8.59 -16.19
C PHE A 416 -7.92 8.48 -16.03
N THR A 417 -8.44 8.74 -14.84
CA THR A 417 -9.84 8.47 -14.50
C THR A 417 -10.81 9.58 -14.89
N ASP A 418 -10.33 10.72 -15.36
CA ASP A 418 -11.10 11.92 -15.68
C ASP A 418 -11.35 12.14 -17.18
N VAL A 419 -10.89 11.22 -18.03
CA VAL A 419 -11.11 11.25 -19.48
C VAL A 419 -12.10 10.18 -19.93
N PRO A 420 -12.86 10.39 -21.03
CA PRO A 420 -13.74 9.36 -21.59
C PRO A 420 -12.96 8.13 -22.07
N GLY A 421 -13.51 6.94 -21.81
CA GLY A 421 -12.95 5.67 -22.26
C GLY A 421 -13.03 5.45 -23.78
N ASP A 422 -12.53 4.30 -24.21
CA ASP A 422 -12.53 3.93 -25.64
C ASP A 422 -13.86 3.33 -26.09
N TYR A 423 -14.44 2.47 -25.28
CA TYR A 423 -15.77 1.90 -25.50
C TYR A 423 -16.85 2.72 -24.76
N VAL A 424 -16.69 2.91 -23.47
CA VAL A 424 -17.55 3.73 -22.63
C VAL A 424 -17.13 5.19 -22.77
N LYS A 425 -17.99 6.03 -23.38
CA LYS A 425 -17.69 7.44 -23.69
C LYS A 425 -17.92 8.35 -22.48
N LYS A 426 -17.39 7.95 -21.31
CA LYS A 426 -17.59 8.57 -20.00
C LYS A 426 -16.31 8.44 -19.17
N PRO A 427 -15.94 9.42 -18.31
CA PRO A 427 -14.80 9.29 -17.41
C PRO A 427 -14.95 8.07 -16.50
N MET A 428 -13.84 7.35 -16.22
CA MET A 428 -13.90 6.16 -15.37
C MET A 428 -14.54 6.45 -14.02
N ARG A 429 -14.18 7.57 -13.39
CA ARG A 429 -14.70 8.00 -12.08
C ARG A 429 -16.22 8.25 -12.02
N GLU A 430 -16.88 8.25 -13.16
CA GLU A 430 -18.34 8.41 -13.27
C GLU A 430 -19.01 7.11 -13.71
N CYS A 431 -18.22 6.04 -13.91
CA CYS A 431 -18.72 4.77 -14.42
C CYS A 431 -19.24 3.88 -13.30
N THR A 432 -20.30 3.15 -13.61
CA THR A 432 -20.78 2.02 -12.80
C THR A 432 -19.88 0.80 -12.99
N GLY A 433 -20.01 -0.19 -12.14
CA GLY A 433 -19.29 -1.46 -12.30
C GLY A 433 -19.55 -2.13 -13.64
N PHE A 434 -20.82 -2.08 -14.10
CA PHE A 434 -21.20 -2.56 -15.43
C PHE A 434 -20.43 -1.86 -16.55
N GLU A 435 -20.33 -0.53 -16.51
CA GLU A 435 -19.62 0.26 -17.52
C GLU A 435 -18.09 0.00 -17.49
N ILE A 436 -17.49 -0.11 -16.31
CA ILE A 436 -16.07 -0.47 -16.18
C ILE A 436 -15.81 -1.88 -16.74
N THR A 437 -16.70 -2.83 -16.46
CA THR A 437 -16.60 -4.18 -17.02
C THR A 437 -16.67 -4.16 -18.55
N GLN A 438 -17.55 -3.35 -19.12
CA GLN A 438 -17.64 -3.21 -20.59
C GLN A 438 -16.34 -2.68 -21.21
N GLU A 439 -15.75 -1.64 -20.62
CA GLU A 439 -14.47 -1.09 -21.07
C GLU A 439 -13.34 -2.12 -20.97
N TRP A 440 -13.28 -2.86 -19.86
CA TRP A 440 -12.30 -3.92 -19.68
C TRP A 440 -12.48 -5.06 -20.69
N LEU A 441 -13.70 -5.55 -20.92
CA LEU A 441 -14.00 -6.58 -21.94
C LEU A 441 -13.65 -6.11 -23.36
N TYR A 442 -13.84 -4.83 -23.66
CA TYR A 442 -13.40 -4.24 -24.91
C TYR A 442 -11.88 -4.39 -25.09
N HIS A 443 -11.10 -4.07 -24.07
CA HIS A 443 -9.64 -4.21 -24.09
C HIS A 443 -9.15 -5.67 -24.01
N LEU A 444 -9.98 -6.62 -23.56
CA LEU A 444 -9.70 -8.05 -23.69
C LEU A 444 -9.92 -8.61 -25.10
N GLY A 445 -10.56 -7.84 -26.00
CA GLY A 445 -10.86 -8.27 -27.36
C GLY A 445 -12.15 -9.05 -27.50
N VAL A 446 -13.07 -8.95 -26.56
CA VAL A 446 -14.43 -9.51 -26.67
C VAL A 446 -15.15 -8.87 -27.85
N PRO A 447 -15.86 -9.64 -28.73
CA PRO A 447 -16.64 -9.05 -29.81
C PRO A 447 -17.60 -7.98 -29.31
N VAL A 448 -17.65 -6.84 -29.99
CA VAL A 448 -18.36 -5.63 -29.52
C VAL A 448 -19.84 -5.91 -29.20
N GLN A 449 -20.49 -6.74 -30.01
CA GLN A 449 -21.89 -7.12 -29.86
C GLN A 449 -22.15 -7.96 -28.59
N ASP A 450 -21.12 -8.66 -28.06
CA ASP A 450 -21.26 -9.57 -26.93
C ASP A 450 -20.95 -8.87 -25.60
N ILE A 451 -20.27 -7.69 -25.64
CA ILE A 451 -19.80 -6.95 -24.46
C ILE A 451 -20.94 -6.63 -23.48
N PRO A 452 -22.10 -6.05 -23.91
CA PRO A 452 -23.14 -5.69 -22.97
C PRO A 452 -23.73 -6.89 -22.23
N ASP A 453 -23.95 -7.98 -22.94
CA ASP A 453 -24.50 -9.21 -22.35
C ASP A 453 -23.51 -9.86 -21.39
N MET A 454 -22.25 -9.98 -21.78
CA MET A 454 -21.21 -10.55 -20.91
C MET A 454 -20.97 -9.70 -19.68
N ALA A 455 -20.91 -8.38 -19.82
CA ALA A 455 -20.73 -7.49 -18.67
C ALA A 455 -21.88 -7.60 -17.67
N ARG A 456 -23.13 -7.78 -18.14
CA ARG A 456 -24.31 -7.86 -17.29
C ARG A 456 -24.50 -9.23 -16.63
N ASN A 457 -24.22 -10.31 -17.35
CA ASN A 457 -24.60 -11.66 -16.94
C ASN A 457 -23.44 -12.56 -16.54
N SER A 458 -22.18 -12.18 -16.78
CA SER A 458 -21.00 -13.00 -16.49
C SER A 458 -20.04 -12.39 -15.48
N ALA A 459 -20.35 -11.22 -14.92
CA ALA A 459 -19.49 -10.59 -13.95
C ALA A 459 -20.27 -9.73 -12.95
N HIS A 460 -19.76 -9.63 -11.74
CA HIS A 460 -20.02 -8.52 -10.83
C HIS A 460 -18.78 -7.62 -10.80
N CYS A 461 -18.99 -6.33 -10.65
CA CYS A 461 -17.90 -5.38 -10.56
C CYS A 461 -18.15 -4.35 -9.45
N ILE A 462 -17.19 -4.22 -8.55
CA ILE A 462 -17.22 -3.25 -7.46
C ILE A 462 -16.16 -2.17 -7.74
N PRO A 463 -16.56 -0.99 -8.25
CA PRO A 463 -15.69 0.17 -8.34
C PRO A 463 -15.33 0.70 -6.96
N CYS A 464 -14.10 1.20 -6.81
CA CYS A 464 -13.60 1.80 -5.58
C CYS A 464 -12.91 3.13 -5.89
N MET A 465 -13.52 4.22 -5.48
CA MET A 465 -12.95 5.57 -5.55
C MET A 465 -12.13 5.85 -4.30
N MET A 466 -10.88 6.24 -4.48
CA MET A 466 -9.92 6.50 -3.40
C MET A 466 -9.40 7.94 -3.48
N PRO A 467 -9.89 8.87 -2.63
CA PRO A 467 -9.57 10.29 -2.73
C PRO A 467 -8.08 10.64 -2.54
N TYR A 468 -7.34 9.82 -1.79
CA TYR A 468 -5.97 10.12 -1.37
C TYR A 468 -4.93 9.10 -1.87
N ILE A 469 -5.27 8.27 -2.85
CA ILE A 469 -4.43 7.12 -3.20
C ILE A 469 -3.03 7.51 -3.68
N THR A 470 -2.86 8.66 -4.34
CA THR A 470 -1.55 9.18 -4.77
C THR A 470 -1.04 10.37 -3.94
N ALA A 471 -1.69 10.65 -2.80
CA ALA A 471 -1.31 11.76 -1.92
C ALA A 471 0.17 11.73 -1.49
N PHE A 472 0.73 10.54 -1.32
CA PHE A 472 2.14 10.38 -0.94
C PHE A 472 3.14 10.73 -2.07
N PHE A 473 2.67 10.92 -3.30
CA PHE A 473 3.47 11.39 -4.44
C PHE A 473 3.41 12.91 -4.65
N MET A 474 2.71 13.64 -3.80
CA MET A 474 2.68 15.11 -3.90
C MET A 474 4.10 15.70 -3.80
N PRO A 475 4.46 16.67 -4.64
CA PRO A 475 5.70 17.44 -4.49
C PRO A 475 5.80 18.02 -3.08
N ARG A 476 6.93 17.85 -2.42
CA ARG A 476 7.12 18.18 -1.02
C ARG A 476 8.52 18.69 -0.70
N THR A 477 8.66 19.30 0.48
CA THR A 477 9.96 19.70 1.04
C THR A 477 10.25 18.96 2.33
N LYS A 478 11.44 19.17 2.86
CA LYS A 478 11.83 18.68 4.19
C LYS A 478 10.86 19.19 5.25
N GLY A 479 10.39 18.29 6.12
CA GLY A 479 9.49 18.60 7.22
C GLY A 479 8.00 18.66 6.85
N ASP A 480 7.62 18.45 5.58
CA ASP A 480 6.23 18.21 5.21
C ASP A 480 5.72 16.91 5.82
N ARG A 481 6.54 15.86 5.73
CA ARG A 481 6.36 14.65 6.56
C ARG A 481 7.10 14.83 7.88
N PRO A 482 6.51 14.43 9.02
CA PRO A 482 7.20 14.43 10.30
C PRO A 482 8.24 13.30 10.35
N GLN A 483 9.26 13.45 11.16
CA GLN A 483 10.11 12.32 11.50
C GLN A 483 9.33 11.26 12.30
N VAL A 484 9.75 9.99 12.21
CA VAL A 484 9.16 8.90 13.00
C VAL A 484 9.10 9.26 14.48
N VAL A 485 10.20 9.73 15.07
CA VAL A 485 10.23 10.33 16.40
C VAL A 485 10.51 11.81 16.22
N PRO A 486 9.49 12.68 16.28
CA PRO A 486 9.68 14.12 16.14
C PRO A 486 10.60 14.68 17.22
N GLU A 487 11.34 15.74 16.88
CA GLU A 487 12.29 16.34 17.78
C GLU A 487 11.66 16.72 19.11
N GLY A 488 12.28 16.28 20.21
CA GLY A 488 11.85 16.52 21.58
C GLY A 488 10.76 15.57 22.08
N CYS A 489 10.16 14.72 21.25
CA CYS A 489 9.19 13.73 21.71
C CYS A 489 9.85 12.63 22.54
N VAL A 490 9.24 12.25 23.66
CA VAL A 490 9.78 11.24 24.59
C VAL A 490 8.96 9.95 24.61
N ASN A 491 7.66 10.01 24.33
CA ASN A 491 6.74 8.88 24.38
C ASN A 491 5.79 8.83 23.17
N PHE A 492 6.20 9.41 22.03
CA PHE A 492 5.37 9.51 20.85
C PHE A 492 6.16 9.23 19.58
N ALA A 493 5.55 8.49 18.64
CA ALA A 493 6.09 8.27 17.30
C ALA A 493 4.97 8.24 16.24
N PHE A 494 5.30 8.74 15.05
CA PHE A 494 4.51 8.51 13.86
C PHE A 494 4.92 7.22 13.17
N LEU A 495 3.93 6.52 12.59
CA LEU A 495 4.13 5.33 11.78
C LEU A 495 3.51 5.54 10.39
N GLY A 496 3.85 4.66 9.46
CA GLY A 496 3.21 4.63 8.15
C GLY A 496 3.90 5.49 7.10
N GLN A 497 3.23 5.62 5.97
CA GLN A 497 3.79 6.15 4.73
C GLN A 497 4.03 7.67 4.72
N PHE A 498 3.50 8.38 5.70
CA PHE A 498 3.68 9.83 5.85
C PHE A 498 4.64 10.21 6.99
N ALA A 499 5.43 9.26 7.48
CA ALA A 499 6.52 9.52 8.41
C ALA A 499 7.87 9.41 7.68
N ASP A 500 8.74 10.41 7.84
CA ASP A 500 10.09 10.37 7.29
C ASP A 500 11.03 9.58 8.19
N THR A 501 11.80 8.69 7.59
CA THR A 501 12.90 8.00 8.27
C THR A 501 14.21 8.76 8.04
N VAL A 502 15.23 8.42 8.83
CA VAL A 502 16.58 9.02 8.71
C VAL A 502 17.27 8.64 7.39
N ARG A 503 16.83 7.55 6.78
CA ARG A 503 17.26 7.10 5.46
C ARG A 503 16.03 6.91 4.62
N ASP A 504 16.02 7.57 3.51
CA ASP A 504 14.95 7.63 2.55
C ASP A 504 14.28 6.27 2.33
N THR A 505 13.08 6.13 2.83
CA THR A 505 12.22 4.99 2.59
C THR A 505 11.09 5.43 1.68
N VAL A 506 10.80 4.58 0.70
CA VAL A 506 9.64 4.77 -0.16
C VAL A 506 8.44 4.01 0.36
N PHE A 507 7.27 4.47 -0.04
CA PHE A 507 6.03 3.78 0.25
C PHE A 507 6.00 2.40 -0.43
N THR A 508 6.17 1.38 0.36
CA THR A 508 5.99 -0.03 -0.02
C THR A 508 5.43 -0.79 1.17
N LEU A 509 5.12 -2.06 1.01
CA LEU A 509 4.84 -2.96 2.15
C LEU A 509 6.02 -3.03 3.15
N SER A 510 7.17 -2.46 2.80
CA SER A 510 8.31 -2.28 3.70
C SER A 510 8.14 -1.18 4.77
N LEU A 511 6.94 -0.61 4.94
CA LEU A 511 6.60 0.35 6.01
C LEU A 511 6.99 -0.11 7.42
N ILE A 512 7.17 -1.40 7.60
CA ILE A 512 7.71 -2.01 8.82
C ILE A 512 9.12 -1.49 9.16
N HIS A 513 9.91 -1.04 8.18
CA HIS A 513 11.23 -0.41 8.39
C HIS A 513 11.18 0.79 9.33
N ILE A 514 10.09 1.52 9.35
CA ILE A 514 9.92 2.72 10.16
C ILE A 514 10.01 2.39 11.65
N PHE A 515 9.53 1.23 12.05
CA PHE A 515 9.55 0.84 13.47
C PHE A 515 10.92 0.35 13.94
N SER A 516 11.66 -0.41 13.14
CA SER A 516 12.98 -0.93 13.52
C SER A 516 14.02 0.16 13.75
N THR A 517 13.90 1.31 13.06
CA THR A 517 14.82 2.45 13.22
C THR A 517 14.49 3.33 14.44
N ALA A 518 13.26 3.35 14.91
CA ALA A 518 12.85 4.09 16.11
C ALA A 518 13.41 3.47 17.40
N GLY A 519 13.59 2.15 17.45
CA GLY A 519 14.13 1.43 18.60
C GLY A 519 15.65 1.56 18.82
N THR A 520 16.40 1.98 17.79
CA THR A 520 17.87 1.94 17.81
C THR A 520 18.56 3.25 18.22
N LYS A 521 17.83 4.35 18.41
CA LYS A 521 18.42 5.67 18.72
C LYS A 521 18.73 5.96 20.18
N ASN A 522 18.45 5.08 21.12
CA ASN A 522 18.69 5.30 22.56
C ASN A 522 19.87 4.51 23.15
N SER A 523 20.89 4.18 22.38
CA SER A 523 22.17 3.77 22.95
C SER A 523 23.05 5.03 23.13
N PRO A 524 23.46 5.39 24.35
CA PRO A 524 24.41 6.48 24.55
C PRO A 524 25.72 6.09 23.87
N GLY A 525 26.22 6.98 23.03
CA GLY A 525 27.49 6.80 22.35
C GLY A 525 28.59 6.49 23.34
N SER A 526 29.11 5.27 23.28
CA SER A 526 30.43 4.98 23.84
C SER A 526 31.44 5.66 22.92
N GLY A 527 31.93 6.82 23.33
CA GLY A 527 33.13 7.40 22.75
C GLY A 527 34.26 6.38 22.81
N ARG A 528 34.78 6.04 21.65
CA ARG A 528 36.14 5.52 21.52
C ARG A 528 36.87 6.38 20.50
N LYS A 529 38.03 6.86 20.99
CA LYS A 529 39.06 7.60 20.29
C LYS A 529 39.52 6.89 19.01
#